data_947a270a728f1adaf24eeec5c9fc3b7d
#
_entry.id   947a270a728f1adaf24eeec5c9fc3b7d
#
_cell.length_a   1.000
_cell.length_b   1.000
_cell.length_c   1.000
_cell.angle_alpha   90.00
_cell.angle_beta   90.00
_cell.angle_gamma   90.00
#
_symmetry.space_group_name_H-M   'P 1'
#
loop_
_entity.id
_entity.type
_entity.pdbx_description
1 polymer ?
#
loop_
_entity_poly.entity_id
_entity_poly.type
_entity_poly.pdbx_seq_one_letter_code
_entity_poly.pdbx_strand_id
1 'polypeptide(L)'
;MMARKTKKLLTFLLCLGFILLNACDRKSAPQSTVEASVESLAVNHQSAAELYQEHCAECHEGGIPKAPHSITFHMIGAKTILQSMTDGVMQLAAEPMTTEDRRQLAEYLGQDSLDGSSAQPLKMCSPDALALDLGHSRKSSNWGIDLQNTRFIPGAVADLGASNVPKLKLKWAFAYPNATRARSQPVIAGNTVFMGGQGGTIYSLNLASGCVRWTFDADAEVRSGITVEALQGGERGSEPAVYFGDFNGHVYALDAGTGSLLWKSSLEDHANVTITGSPKLHKERLYVPMSSTEWASAAIPDYECCTFRGGIAAFDTADGRMLWKSHTIAEEPKPTGTKNSTGAATWAPAGAPIWGSPTIDEKRNLIYAGTG
;
A
#
# COMPACT_ATOMS: atom_id res chain seq x y z
N MET A 1 -49.51 -29.57 -26.29
CA MET A 1 -49.25 -31.01 -26.64
C MET A 1 -48.28 -31.48 -25.61
N MET A 2 -48.80 -32.12 -24.57
CA MET A 2 -48.72 -33.57 -24.29
C MET A 2 -47.26 -34.05 -24.15
N ALA A 3 -46.81 -34.76 -23.15
CA ALA A 3 -47.38 -35.44 -21.99
C ALA A 3 -46.21 -36.07 -21.21
N ARG A 4 -46.28 -36.04 -19.88
CA ARG A 4 -46.39 -37.21 -18.97
C ARG A 4 -45.27 -38.25 -19.06
N LYS A 5 -44.72 -38.70 -18.02
CA LYS A 5 -44.96 -39.45 -16.75
C LYS A 5 -43.69 -40.30 -16.51
N THR A 6 -43.27 -40.85 -15.43
CA THR A 6 -43.74 -41.27 -14.10
C THR A 6 -42.55 -41.90 -13.33
N LYS A 7 -42.52 -41.73 -12.03
CA LYS A 7 -42.33 -42.62 -10.87
C LYS A 7 -41.73 -44.03 -11.02
N LYS A 8 -40.85 -44.35 -10.02
CA LYS A 8 -40.89 -45.55 -9.10
C LYS A 8 -39.58 -45.54 -8.28
N LEU A 9 -39.49 -45.40 -6.99
CA LEU A 9 -39.94 -46.08 -5.76
C LEU A 9 -39.71 -47.60 -5.74
N LEU A 10 -38.75 -48.07 -4.87
CA LEU A 10 -38.81 -49.34 -4.11
C LEU A 10 -37.57 -49.44 -3.20
N THR A 11 -37.72 -49.39 -2.00
CA THR A 11 -37.80 -50.07 -0.72
C THR A 11 -37.30 -51.51 -0.69
N PHE A 12 -36.61 -51.89 0.38
CA PHE A 12 -36.47 -53.16 1.11
C PHE A 12 -35.01 -53.44 1.53
N LEU A 13 -34.64 -53.95 2.63
CA LEU A 13 -35.11 -54.33 3.97
C LEU A 13 -33.90 -54.93 4.71
N LEU A 14 -33.83 -54.72 6.00
CA LEU A 14 -33.19 -55.42 7.09
C LEU A 14 -32.41 -56.71 6.84
N CYS A 15 -31.28 -56.87 7.58
CA CYS A 15 -31.00 -58.11 8.33
C CYS A 15 -30.14 -57.82 9.56
N LEU A 16 -30.69 -58.17 10.74
CA LEU A 16 -30.03 -58.30 12.06
C LEU A 16 -29.09 -59.53 12.06
N GLY A 17 -28.01 -59.45 12.81
CA GLY A 17 -27.20 -60.60 13.19
C GLY A 17 -26.46 -60.37 14.49
N PHE A 18 -27.03 -60.85 15.58
CA PHE A 18 -26.44 -60.98 16.93
C PHE A 18 -25.45 -62.14 16.92
N ILE A 19 -24.26 -62.00 17.49
CA ILE A 19 -23.54 -63.09 18.14
C ILE A 19 -22.82 -62.56 19.39
N LEU A 20 -23.10 -63.20 20.53
CA LEU A 20 -22.56 -62.99 21.86
C LEU A 20 -21.32 -63.88 22.13
N LEU A 21 -20.56 -63.46 23.17
CA LEU A 21 -19.69 -64.24 24.07
C LEU A 21 -18.23 -64.49 23.61
N ASN A 22 -17.21 -64.05 24.35
CA ASN A 22 -16.82 -64.65 25.63
C ASN A 22 -15.76 -63.78 26.37
N ALA A 23 -15.89 -63.78 27.67
CA ALA A 23 -14.98 -63.19 28.66
C ALA A 23 -13.66 -64.00 28.77
N CYS A 24 -12.58 -63.27 29.06
CA CYS A 24 -11.44 -63.84 29.77
C CYS A 24 -10.87 -62.79 30.73
N ASP A 25 -11.03 -63.09 32.01
CA ASP A 25 -10.46 -62.45 33.17
C ASP A 25 -8.92 -62.45 33.12
N ARG A 26 -8.30 -61.28 33.35
CA ARG A 26 -6.95 -61.19 33.87
C ARG A 26 -6.88 -60.02 34.83
N LYS A 27 -6.79 -60.36 36.10
CA LYS A 27 -6.40 -59.47 37.20
C LYS A 27 -5.03 -58.87 36.91
N SER A 28 -4.92 -57.55 36.96
CA SER A 28 -3.67 -56.82 37.15
C SER A 28 -3.89 -55.67 38.10
N ALA A 29 -2.89 -55.41 38.94
CA ALA A 29 -2.81 -54.62 40.12
C ALA A 29 -3.15 -53.14 39.94
N PRO A 30 -3.44 -52.37 40.99
CA PRO A 30 -3.83 -50.98 40.93
C PRO A 30 -2.61 -50.11 40.63
N GLN A 31 -2.62 -49.45 39.46
CA GLN A 31 -1.77 -48.31 39.20
C GLN A 31 -2.45 -47.07 39.82
N SER A 32 -1.76 -46.45 40.75
CA SER A 32 -2.08 -45.12 41.25
C SER A 32 -1.90 -44.10 40.16
N THR A 33 -2.98 -43.67 39.52
CA THR A 33 -3.01 -42.50 38.69
C THR A 33 -3.03 -41.26 39.56
N VAL A 34 -1.88 -40.60 39.67
CA VAL A 34 -1.83 -39.22 40.11
C VAL A 34 -2.31 -38.43 38.89
N GLU A 35 -3.58 -38.10 38.84
CA GLU A 35 -4.11 -37.06 37.95
C GLU A 35 -3.55 -35.73 38.44
N ALA A 36 -2.46 -35.31 37.80
CA ALA A 36 -2.06 -33.92 37.82
C ALA A 36 -3.09 -33.18 36.98
N SER A 37 -4.04 -32.53 37.63
CA SER A 37 -4.89 -31.51 37.03
C SER A 37 -4.00 -30.39 36.53
N VAL A 38 -3.62 -30.44 35.25
CA VAL A 38 -3.14 -29.27 34.52
C VAL A 38 -4.39 -28.44 34.29
N GLU A 39 -4.71 -27.56 35.23
CA GLU A 39 -5.54 -26.41 34.97
C GLU A 39 -4.82 -25.61 33.87
N SER A 40 -5.27 -25.78 32.63
CA SER A 40 -4.91 -24.86 31.57
C SER A 40 -5.46 -23.50 31.98
N LEU A 41 -4.59 -22.62 32.44
CA LEU A 41 -4.86 -21.20 32.48
C LEU A 41 -5.17 -20.80 31.03
N ALA A 42 -6.44 -20.85 30.67
CA ALA A 42 -6.92 -20.20 29.47
C ALA A 42 -6.62 -18.71 29.64
N VAL A 43 -5.53 -18.26 29.09
CA VAL A 43 -5.28 -16.82 28.89
C VAL A 43 -6.44 -16.35 28.04
N ASN A 44 -7.34 -15.61 28.67
CA ASN A 44 -8.50 -15.05 27.98
C ASN A 44 -7.95 -13.92 27.11
N HIS A 45 -7.56 -14.23 25.88
CA HIS A 45 -7.13 -13.23 24.91
C HIS A 45 -8.32 -12.37 24.53
N GLN A 46 -8.23 -11.08 24.80
CA GLN A 46 -9.20 -10.11 24.29
C GLN A 46 -9.19 -10.15 22.76
N SER A 47 -10.36 -9.99 22.16
CA SER A 47 -10.43 -9.84 20.70
C SER A 47 -9.81 -8.52 20.26
N ALA A 48 -9.29 -8.45 19.04
CA ALA A 48 -8.73 -7.22 18.50
C ALA A 48 -9.73 -6.04 18.51
N ALA A 49 -11.02 -6.32 18.35
CA ALA A 49 -12.07 -5.30 18.45
C ALA A 49 -12.21 -4.77 19.88
N GLU A 50 -12.14 -5.61 20.90
CA GLU A 50 -12.19 -5.20 22.30
C GLU A 50 -10.94 -4.40 22.67
N LEU A 51 -9.75 -4.85 22.26
CA LEU A 51 -8.50 -4.11 22.43
C LEU A 51 -8.58 -2.70 21.81
N TYR A 52 -9.17 -2.60 20.62
CA TYR A 52 -9.38 -1.31 19.98
C TYR A 52 -10.28 -0.40 20.80
N GLN A 53 -11.42 -0.90 21.26
CA GLN A 53 -12.37 -0.12 22.03
C GLN A 53 -11.78 0.35 23.36
N GLU A 54 -10.98 -0.49 24.03
CA GLU A 54 -10.42 -0.18 25.34
C GLU A 54 -9.26 0.81 25.27
N HIS A 55 -8.37 0.68 24.26
CA HIS A 55 -7.09 1.40 24.26
C HIS A 55 -6.97 2.47 23.16
N CYS A 56 -7.82 2.46 22.15
CA CYS A 56 -7.62 3.27 20.94
C CYS A 56 -8.80 4.17 20.59
N ALA A 57 -10.03 3.67 20.77
CA ALA A 57 -11.23 4.32 20.26
C ALA A 57 -11.45 5.72 20.84
N GLU A 58 -11.14 5.96 22.12
CA GLU A 58 -11.30 7.28 22.73
C GLU A 58 -10.58 8.39 21.93
N CYS A 59 -9.38 8.09 21.44
CA CYS A 59 -8.61 9.04 20.63
C CYS A 59 -8.97 9.00 19.15
N HIS A 60 -9.18 7.78 18.60
CA HIS A 60 -9.30 7.55 17.16
C HIS A 60 -10.72 7.58 16.60
N GLU A 61 -11.74 7.68 17.47
CA GLU A 61 -13.14 7.93 17.08
C GLU A 61 -13.57 9.39 17.32
N GLY A 62 -12.62 10.33 17.24
CA GLY A 62 -12.88 11.77 17.30
C GLY A 62 -12.50 12.44 18.61
N GLY A 63 -11.98 11.71 19.61
CA GLY A 63 -11.54 12.29 20.89
C GLY A 63 -10.35 13.22 20.77
N ILE A 64 -9.46 12.96 19.79
CA ILE A 64 -8.31 13.83 19.48
C ILE A 64 -8.35 14.22 18.00
N PRO A 65 -8.48 15.51 17.66
CA PRO A 65 -8.63 15.99 16.28
C PRO A 65 -7.48 15.63 15.33
N LYS A 66 -6.28 15.37 15.86
CA LYS A 66 -5.09 14.99 15.07
C LYS A 66 -4.89 13.47 14.97
N ALA A 67 -5.63 12.67 15.74
CA ALA A 67 -5.55 11.23 15.63
C ALA A 67 -6.26 10.76 14.35
N PRO A 68 -5.62 9.92 13.52
CA PRO A 68 -6.30 9.40 12.33
C PRO A 68 -7.49 8.53 12.76
N HIS A 69 -8.66 8.79 12.18
CA HIS A 69 -9.87 8.01 12.46
C HIS A 69 -9.73 6.56 11.96
N SER A 70 -10.34 5.61 12.66
CA SER A 70 -10.27 4.17 12.35
C SER A 70 -10.61 3.83 10.90
N ILE A 71 -11.50 4.58 10.26
CA ILE A 71 -11.85 4.42 8.85
C ILE A 71 -10.63 4.55 7.92
N THR A 72 -9.53 5.16 8.38
CA THR A 72 -8.30 5.32 7.59
C THR A 72 -7.28 4.21 7.80
N PHE A 73 -7.42 3.39 8.84
CA PHE A 73 -6.40 2.41 9.22
C PHE A 73 -6.13 1.36 8.14
N HIS A 74 -7.18 0.88 7.45
CA HIS A 74 -7.01 -0.03 6.32
C HIS A 74 -6.21 0.59 5.14
N MET A 75 -6.08 1.91 5.10
CA MET A 75 -5.26 2.62 4.12
C MET A 75 -3.79 2.71 4.55
N ILE A 76 -3.53 2.67 5.85
CA ILE A 76 -2.20 2.73 6.45
C ILE A 76 -1.53 1.35 6.39
N GLY A 77 -2.29 0.29 6.66
CA GLY A 77 -1.84 -1.10 6.63
C GLY A 77 -1.26 -1.59 7.96
N ALA A 78 -1.36 -2.90 8.20
CA ALA A 78 -1.00 -3.54 9.47
C ALA A 78 0.46 -3.31 9.87
N LYS A 79 1.39 -3.35 8.94
CA LYS A 79 2.83 -3.13 9.20
C LYS A 79 3.08 -1.76 9.83
N THR A 80 2.52 -0.71 9.25
CA THR A 80 2.69 0.66 9.75
C THR A 80 1.99 0.86 11.09
N ILE A 81 0.81 0.26 11.25
CA ILE A 81 0.06 0.29 12.52
C ILE A 81 0.87 -0.41 13.61
N LEU A 82 1.40 -1.61 13.35
CA LEU A 82 2.24 -2.32 14.30
C LEU A 82 3.49 -1.52 14.69
N GLN A 83 4.16 -0.95 13.70
CA GLN A 83 5.34 -0.12 13.93
C GLN A 83 5.00 1.09 14.81
N SER A 84 3.86 1.77 14.57
CA SER A 84 3.44 2.91 15.39
C SER A 84 3.22 2.54 16.86
N MET A 85 2.78 1.30 17.13
CA MET A 85 2.57 0.76 18.47
C MET A 85 3.83 0.17 19.12
N THR A 86 4.87 -0.11 18.34
CA THR A 86 6.09 -0.77 18.84
C THR A 86 7.18 0.24 19.18
N ASP A 87 7.51 1.11 18.25
CA ASP A 87 8.59 2.11 18.36
C ASP A 87 8.17 3.50 17.84
N GLY A 88 6.89 3.68 17.52
CA GLY A 88 6.33 4.91 17.01
C GLY A 88 5.48 5.67 18.01
N VAL A 89 4.67 6.61 17.49
CA VAL A 89 3.90 7.59 18.28
C VAL A 89 2.83 6.98 19.18
N MET A 90 2.40 5.73 18.94
CA MET A 90 1.41 5.01 19.74
C MET A 90 2.05 4.06 20.76
N GLN A 91 3.36 4.05 20.91
CA GLN A 91 4.07 3.12 21.82
C GLN A 91 3.53 3.19 23.25
N LEU A 92 3.34 4.38 23.79
CA LEU A 92 2.83 4.56 25.17
C LEU A 92 1.39 4.10 25.31
N ALA A 93 0.53 4.36 24.33
CA ALA A 93 -0.86 3.90 24.37
C ALA A 93 -0.97 2.37 24.26
N ALA A 94 -0.02 1.74 23.60
CA ALA A 94 0.06 0.31 23.43
C ALA A 94 0.86 -0.42 24.51
N GLU A 95 1.42 0.29 25.52
CA GLU A 95 2.22 -0.30 26.59
C GLU A 95 1.49 -1.44 27.34
N PRO A 96 0.18 -1.34 27.65
CA PRO A 96 -0.55 -2.41 28.33
C PRO A 96 -0.70 -3.68 27.50
N MET A 97 -0.50 -3.63 26.18
CA MET A 97 -0.73 -4.73 25.26
C MET A 97 0.50 -5.64 25.15
N THR A 98 0.27 -6.95 25.06
CA THR A 98 1.33 -7.90 24.70
C THR A 98 1.77 -7.70 23.25
N THR A 99 2.89 -8.30 22.87
CA THR A 99 3.34 -8.29 21.46
C THR A 99 2.31 -8.93 20.53
N GLU A 100 1.65 -9.99 21.00
CA GLU A 100 0.62 -10.67 20.21
C GLU A 100 -0.66 -9.83 20.08
N ASP A 101 -1.09 -9.16 21.15
CA ASP A 101 -2.25 -8.25 21.10
C ASP A 101 -2.01 -7.11 20.10
N ARG A 102 -0.83 -6.48 20.14
CA ARG A 102 -0.45 -5.43 19.18
C ARG A 102 -0.48 -5.94 17.75
N ARG A 103 -0.04 -7.17 17.53
CA ARG A 103 -0.02 -7.82 16.24
C ARG A 103 -1.44 -8.08 15.72
N GLN A 104 -2.28 -8.73 16.51
CA GLN A 104 -3.68 -9.00 16.17
C GLN A 104 -4.46 -7.71 15.93
N LEU A 105 -4.24 -6.69 16.75
CA LEU A 105 -4.85 -5.38 16.58
C LEU A 105 -4.41 -4.71 15.28
N ALA A 106 -3.12 -4.78 14.96
CA ALA A 106 -2.60 -4.21 13.71
C ALA A 106 -3.21 -4.87 12.47
N GLU A 107 -3.31 -6.20 12.45
CA GLU A 107 -3.94 -6.95 11.36
C GLU A 107 -5.44 -6.66 11.23
N TYR A 108 -6.14 -6.57 12.35
CA TYR A 108 -7.55 -6.21 12.38
C TYR A 108 -7.81 -4.81 11.82
N LEU A 109 -7.05 -3.83 12.24
CA LEU A 109 -7.20 -2.43 11.81
C LEU A 109 -6.70 -2.20 10.38
N GLY A 110 -5.59 -2.82 10.01
CA GLY A 110 -4.99 -2.72 8.68
C GLY A 110 -5.75 -3.51 7.62
N GLN A 111 -6.55 -4.50 8.05
CA GLN A 111 -7.24 -5.46 7.17
C GLN A 111 -6.27 -6.20 6.23
N ASP A 112 -5.06 -6.44 6.71
CA ASP A 112 -4.00 -7.19 6.02
C ASP A 112 -3.21 -8.01 7.06
N SER A 113 -2.49 -9.04 6.62
CA SER A 113 -1.74 -9.94 7.50
C SER A 113 -0.27 -9.56 7.60
N LEU A 114 0.25 -9.59 8.83
CA LEU A 114 1.68 -9.43 9.14
C LEU A 114 2.47 -10.72 8.92
N ASP A 115 1.79 -11.85 9.17
CA ASP A 115 2.37 -13.15 8.87
C ASP A 115 2.19 -13.45 7.40
N GLY A 116 3.02 -13.10 6.57
CA GLY A 116 3.05 -13.60 5.21
C GLY A 116 2.93 -15.13 5.08
N SER A 117 2.16 -15.75 5.94
CA SER A 117 2.02 -17.19 6.11
C SER A 117 1.49 -17.92 4.87
N SER A 118 1.01 -17.16 3.88
CA SER A 118 0.72 -17.66 2.53
C SER A 118 1.59 -17.03 1.45
N ALA A 119 2.39 -16.02 1.76
CA ALA A 119 3.27 -15.41 0.78
C ALA A 119 4.48 -16.31 0.54
N GLN A 120 4.60 -16.84 -0.65
CA GLN A 120 5.81 -17.54 -1.06
C GLN A 120 7.00 -16.60 -0.92
N PRO A 121 8.17 -17.10 -0.47
CA PRO A 121 9.39 -16.31 -0.39
C PRO A 121 9.65 -15.61 -1.73
N LEU A 122 10.06 -14.36 -1.68
CA LEU A 122 10.44 -13.63 -2.90
C LEU A 122 11.54 -14.38 -3.63
N LYS A 123 11.33 -14.65 -4.90
CA LYS A 123 12.36 -15.23 -5.76
C LYS A 123 13.39 -14.16 -6.08
N MET A 124 14.46 -14.10 -5.31
CA MET A 124 15.57 -13.20 -5.57
C MET A 124 16.34 -13.59 -6.83
N CYS A 125 16.89 -12.60 -7.52
CA CYS A 125 17.70 -12.83 -8.70
C CYS A 125 19.07 -13.46 -8.33
N SER A 126 19.58 -14.32 -9.21
CA SER A 126 20.97 -14.75 -9.17
C SER A 126 21.92 -13.59 -9.56
N PRO A 127 23.21 -13.63 -9.17
CA PRO A 127 24.14 -12.54 -9.41
C PRO A 127 24.23 -12.07 -10.87
N ASP A 128 24.12 -12.99 -11.82
CA ASP A 128 24.13 -12.70 -13.26
C ASP A 128 22.88 -11.95 -13.76
N ALA A 129 21.76 -12.04 -13.03
CA ALA A 129 20.52 -11.35 -13.34
C ALA A 129 20.33 -10.00 -12.60
N LEU A 130 21.30 -9.61 -11.78
CA LEU A 130 21.28 -8.34 -11.03
C LEU A 130 21.64 -7.12 -11.88
N ALA A 131 22.38 -7.30 -12.97
CA ALA A 131 22.86 -6.20 -13.80
C ALA A 131 21.68 -5.33 -14.29
N LEU A 132 21.72 -4.04 -13.94
CA LEU A 132 20.77 -3.05 -14.41
C LEU A 132 21.15 -2.60 -15.83
N ASP A 133 20.16 -2.63 -16.72
CA ASP A 133 20.25 -2.02 -18.04
C ASP A 133 18.94 -1.26 -18.28
N LEU A 134 18.99 0.05 -18.20
CA LEU A 134 17.81 0.89 -18.43
C LEU A 134 17.57 1.18 -19.91
N GLY A 135 18.44 0.71 -20.78
CA GLY A 135 18.34 0.89 -22.23
C GLY A 135 18.44 2.35 -22.67
N HIS A 136 18.65 2.55 -23.97
CA HIS A 136 18.76 3.89 -24.57
C HIS A 136 17.41 4.45 -25.05
N SER A 137 16.33 3.72 -24.89
CA SER A 137 15.10 3.93 -25.67
C SER A 137 14.14 4.97 -25.11
N ARG A 138 14.31 5.47 -23.89
CA ARG A 138 13.40 6.49 -23.31
C ARG A 138 14.14 7.42 -22.35
N LYS A 139 13.83 8.71 -22.46
CA LYS A 139 14.41 9.75 -21.60
C LYS A 139 13.93 9.70 -20.15
N SER A 140 12.75 9.14 -19.90
CA SER A 140 12.23 8.77 -18.58
C SER A 140 11.10 7.77 -18.75
N SER A 141 10.92 6.89 -17.75
CA SER A 141 9.76 6.02 -17.66
C SER A 141 8.95 6.43 -16.43
N ASN A 142 7.66 6.65 -16.60
CA ASN A 142 6.75 7.06 -15.53
C ASN A 142 5.30 6.70 -15.86
N TRP A 143 4.40 7.01 -14.90
CA TRP A 143 2.97 6.99 -15.17
C TRP A 143 2.64 7.84 -16.39
N GLY A 144 1.80 7.30 -17.28
CA GLY A 144 1.35 8.02 -18.48
C GLY A 144 2.31 7.96 -19.66
N ILE A 145 3.46 7.30 -19.51
CA ILE A 145 4.47 6.99 -20.54
C ILE A 145 5.39 8.15 -20.85
N ASP A 146 4.89 9.37 -20.95
CA ASP A 146 5.63 10.57 -21.33
C ASP A 146 5.22 11.78 -20.47
N LEU A 147 5.80 12.93 -20.73
CA LEU A 147 5.51 14.16 -20.00
C LEU A 147 4.08 14.66 -20.22
N GLN A 148 3.47 14.29 -21.35
CA GLN A 148 2.12 14.69 -21.76
C GLN A 148 1.04 13.72 -21.29
N ASN A 149 1.41 12.62 -20.61
CA ASN A 149 0.49 11.54 -20.19
C ASN A 149 -0.31 10.95 -21.35
N THR A 150 0.32 10.76 -22.52
CA THR A 150 -0.37 10.24 -23.71
C THR A 150 -0.86 8.81 -23.52
N ARG A 151 -0.25 8.04 -22.59
CA ARG A 151 -0.54 6.61 -22.33
C ARG A 151 -0.46 5.74 -23.58
N PHE A 152 0.30 6.21 -24.57
CA PHE A 152 0.45 5.56 -25.87
C PHE A 152 1.89 5.09 -26.07
N ILE A 153 2.03 3.80 -26.36
CA ILE A 153 3.30 3.21 -26.76
C ILE A 153 3.19 2.86 -28.24
N PRO A 154 3.99 3.48 -29.12
CA PRO A 154 3.98 3.16 -30.55
C PRO A 154 4.24 1.67 -30.79
N GLY A 155 3.55 1.07 -31.78
CA GLY A 155 3.66 -0.35 -32.10
C GLY A 155 5.10 -0.81 -32.37
N ALA A 156 5.92 0.02 -32.98
CA ALA A 156 7.35 -0.24 -33.22
C ALA A 156 8.17 -0.36 -31.90
N VAL A 157 7.67 0.24 -30.80
CA VAL A 157 8.32 0.18 -29.47
C VAL A 157 7.74 -0.96 -28.64
N ALA A 158 6.43 -1.17 -28.73
CA ALA A 158 5.73 -2.21 -27.97
C ALA A 158 5.91 -3.60 -28.60
N ASP A 159 6.24 -3.66 -29.88
CA ASP A 159 6.23 -4.88 -30.71
C ASP A 159 4.88 -5.64 -30.63
N LEU A 160 3.80 -4.88 -30.49
CA LEU A 160 2.44 -5.41 -30.39
C LEU A 160 1.57 -4.85 -31.51
N GLY A 161 0.87 -5.74 -32.17
CA GLY A 161 -0.09 -5.43 -33.21
C GLY A 161 -1.23 -6.45 -33.27
N ALA A 162 -2.26 -6.19 -34.05
CA ALA A 162 -3.44 -7.06 -34.16
C ALA A 162 -3.10 -8.53 -34.50
N SER A 163 -1.99 -8.75 -35.21
CA SER A 163 -1.58 -10.11 -35.64
C SER A 163 -0.88 -10.91 -34.53
N ASN A 164 -0.26 -10.26 -33.52
CA ASN A 164 0.50 -10.96 -32.49
C ASN A 164 -0.15 -10.91 -31.10
N VAL A 165 -1.06 -9.98 -30.83
CA VAL A 165 -1.81 -9.94 -29.57
C VAL A 165 -2.49 -11.27 -29.23
N PRO A 166 -3.17 -11.98 -30.15
CA PRO A 166 -3.77 -13.29 -29.85
C PRO A 166 -2.75 -14.38 -29.52
N LYS A 167 -1.46 -14.16 -29.80
CA LYS A 167 -0.38 -15.13 -29.57
C LYS A 167 0.35 -14.91 -28.25
N LEU A 168 -0.05 -13.90 -27.49
CA LEU A 168 0.55 -13.59 -26.19
C LEU A 168 0.41 -14.79 -25.25
N LYS A 169 1.48 -15.06 -24.50
CA LYS A 169 1.52 -16.09 -23.45
C LYS A 169 2.00 -15.45 -22.14
N LEU A 170 1.44 -15.91 -21.04
CA LEU A 170 1.92 -15.53 -19.72
C LEU A 170 3.39 -15.94 -19.58
N LYS A 171 4.27 -15.00 -19.32
CA LYS A 171 5.70 -15.23 -19.12
C LYS A 171 6.04 -15.51 -17.66
N TRP A 172 5.54 -14.69 -16.78
CA TRP A 172 5.61 -14.82 -15.33
C TRP A 172 4.50 -13.98 -14.69
N ALA A 173 4.23 -14.24 -13.42
CA ALA A 173 3.33 -13.46 -12.59
C ALA A 173 4.05 -13.15 -11.27
N PHE A 174 3.76 -11.98 -10.70
CA PHE A 174 4.26 -11.55 -9.40
C PHE A 174 3.07 -11.26 -8.48
N ALA A 175 3.03 -11.93 -7.34
CA ALA A 175 2.09 -11.63 -6.27
C ALA A 175 2.76 -10.73 -5.23
N TYR A 176 2.14 -9.60 -4.91
CA TYR A 176 2.62 -8.75 -3.84
C TYR A 176 2.45 -9.47 -2.49
N PRO A 177 3.53 -9.68 -1.72
CA PRO A 177 3.38 -10.25 -0.38
C PRO A 177 2.45 -9.39 0.48
N ASN A 178 1.55 -10.05 1.21
CA ASN A 178 0.64 -9.40 2.18
C ASN A 178 -0.21 -8.26 1.63
N ALA A 179 -0.48 -8.23 0.32
CA ALA A 179 -1.25 -7.17 -0.30
C ALA A 179 -2.59 -7.68 -0.81
N THR A 180 -3.66 -6.99 -0.46
CA THR A 180 -5.01 -7.24 -0.98
C THR A 180 -5.35 -6.33 -2.16
N ARG A 181 -4.48 -5.35 -2.46
CA ARG A 181 -4.64 -4.39 -3.56
C ARG A 181 -3.30 -4.00 -4.17
N ALA A 182 -3.29 -3.66 -5.44
CA ALA A 182 -2.15 -3.12 -6.15
C ALA A 182 -2.60 -1.85 -6.90
N ARG A 183 -2.10 -0.69 -6.49
CA ARG A 183 -2.48 0.62 -7.05
C ARG A 183 -1.38 1.30 -7.82
N SER A 184 -0.12 1.02 -7.45
CA SER A 184 1.05 1.54 -8.17
C SER A 184 1.13 0.91 -9.56
N GLN A 185 1.20 1.73 -10.60
CA GLN A 185 1.41 1.23 -11.95
C GLN A 185 2.84 0.71 -12.09
N PRO A 186 3.05 -0.53 -12.59
CA PRO A 186 4.37 -1.01 -12.96
C PRO A 186 4.99 -0.11 -14.05
N VAL A 187 6.25 0.26 -13.88
CA VAL A 187 7.01 1.05 -14.86
C VAL A 187 8.17 0.21 -15.37
N ILE A 188 8.27 0.11 -16.68
CA ILE A 188 9.32 -0.64 -17.36
C ILE A 188 10.38 0.34 -17.86
N ALA A 189 11.63 0.10 -17.44
CA ALA A 189 12.80 0.81 -17.94
C ALA A 189 13.88 -0.22 -18.28
N GLY A 190 14.23 -0.31 -19.56
CA GLY A 190 15.18 -1.30 -20.05
C GLY A 190 14.80 -2.73 -19.69
N ASN A 191 15.67 -3.42 -18.95
CA ASN A 191 15.46 -4.80 -18.50
C ASN A 191 14.80 -4.92 -17.11
N THR A 192 14.18 -3.85 -16.60
CA THR A 192 13.69 -3.77 -15.22
C THR A 192 12.24 -3.30 -15.15
N VAL A 193 11.49 -3.87 -14.21
CA VAL A 193 10.16 -3.42 -13.81
C VAL A 193 10.26 -2.86 -12.40
N PHE A 194 9.82 -1.61 -12.20
CA PHE A 194 9.71 -0.97 -10.90
C PHE A 194 8.24 -0.83 -10.51
N MET A 195 7.89 -1.11 -9.26
CA MET A 195 6.53 -0.99 -8.76
C MET A 195 6.49 -0.83 -7.25
N GLY A 196 5.47 -0.13 -6.75
CA GLY A 196 5.21 0.03 -5.31
C GLY A 196 4.12 -0.92 -4.82
N GLY A 197 4.15 -1.24 -3.54
CA GLY A 197 3.21 -2.12 -2.87
C GLY A 197 2.37 -1.42 -1.81
N GLN A 198 1.30 -2.10 -1.39
CA GLN A 198 0.38 -1.65 -0.33
C GLN A 198 1.10 -1.51 1.02
N GLY A 199 2.04 -2.41 1.32
CA GLY A 199 2.83 -2.35 2.55
C GLY A 199 3.98 -1.35 2.52
N GLY A 200 4.08 -0.48 1.51
CA GLY A 200 5.19 0.47 1.35
C GLY A 200 6.41 -0.10 0.63
N THR A 201 6.45 -1.41 0.38
CA THR A 201 7.62 -2.02 -0.26
C THR A 201 7.69 -1.67 -1.75
N ILE A 202 8.83 -1.15 -2.18
CA ILE A 202 9.19 -0.96 -3.58
C ILE A 202 9.92 -2.21 -4.07
N TYR A 203 9.58 -2.65 -5.27
CA TYR A 203 10.18 -3.82 -5.92
C TYR A 203 10.88 -3.41 -7.21
N SER A 204 12.09 -3.90 -7.40
CA SER A 204 12.79 -3.91 -8.68
C SER A 204 12.85 -5.34 -9.19
N LEU A 205 12.22 -5.62 -10.33
CA LEU A 205 12.15 -6.97 -10.90
C LEU A 205 12.91 -7.03 -12.21
N ASN A 206 13.53 -8.18 -12.46
CA ASN A 206 14.07 -8.48 -13.78
C ASN A 206 12.92 -8.73 -14.78
N LEU A 207 12.86 -7.96 -15.85
CA LEU A 207 11.78 -8.03 -16.86
C LEU A 207 11.69 -9.41 -17.53
N ALA A 208 12.82 -10.10 -17.69
CA ALA A 208 12.85 -11.38 -18.38
C ALA A 208 12.32 -12.54 -17.53
N SER A 209 12.61 -12.55 -16.23
CA SER A 209 12.37 -13.69 -15.32
C SER A 209 11.37 -13.41 -14.20
N GLY A 210 11.06 -12.14 -13.91
CA GLY A 210 10.23 -11.74 -12.77
C GLY A 210 10.91 -11.92 -11.41
N CYS A 211 12.21 -12.26 -11.36
CA CYS A 211 12.93 -12.34 -10.08
C CYS A 211 13.15 -10.94 -9.50
N VAL A 212 13.22 -10.83 -8.18
CA VAL A 212 13.44 -9.59 -7.45
C VAL A 212 14.93 -9.27 -7.41
N ARG A 213 15.33 -8.10 -7.88
CA ARG A 213 16.70 -7.58 -7.80
C ARG A 213 16.97 -7.00 -6.42
N TRP A 214 16.08 -6.14 -5.97
CA TRP A 214 16.10 -5.53 -4.65
C TRP A 214 14.69 -5.10 -4.22
N THR A 215 14.54 -4.87 -2.93
CA THR A 215 13.37 -4.24 -2.34
C THR A 215 13.80 -3.08 -1.46
N PHE A 216 12.91 -2.10 -1.28
CA PHE A 216 13.06 -1.01 -0.33
C PHE A 216 11.72 -0.79 0.38
N ASP A 217 11.73 -0.60 1.69
CA ASP A 217 10.52 -0.34 2.46
C ASP A 217 10.39 1.17 2.73
N ALA A 218 9.37 1.80 2.13
CA ALA A 218 8.95 3.16 2.45
C ALA A 218 8.11 3.16 3.73
N ASP A 219 7.86 4.34 4.29
CA ASP A 219 7.15 4.48 5.57
C ASP A 219 5.66 4.13 5.46
N ALA A 220 5.07 4.22 4.26
CA ALA A 220 3.65 3.94 4.04
C ALA A 220 3.37 3.41 2.62
N GLU A 221 2.11 3.02 2.36
CA GLU A 221 1.66 2.55 1.06
C GLU A 221 2.15 3.44 -0.09
N VAL A 222 2.70 2.83 -1.13
CA VAL A 222 3.08 3.52 -2.36
C VAL A 222 2.04 3.26 -3.44
N ARG A 223 1.19 4.26 -3.70
CA ARG A 223 0.13 4.24 -4.72
C ARG A 223 0.55 4.85 -6.04
N SER A 224 1.52 5.76 -5.97
CA SER A 224 2.06 6.42 -7.15
C SER A 224 2.82 5.43 -8.04
N GLY A 225 2.82 5.66 -9.35
CA GLY A 225 3.77 5.00 -10.23
C GLY A 225 5.18 5.52 -9.96
N ILE A 226 6.15 4.63 -10.11
CA ILE A 226 7.56 4.98 -9.96
C ILE A 226 8.00 5.81 -11.17
N THR A 227 8.75 6.88 -10.95
CA THR A 227 9.39 7.66 -12.02
C THR A 227 10.84 7.28 -12.09
N VAL A 228 11.28 6.83 -13.26
CA VAL A 228 12.67 6.40 -13.49
C VAL A 228 13.40 7.48 -14.26
N GLU A 229 14.53 7.91 -13.74
CA GLU A 229 15.46 8.77 -14.45
C GLU A 229 16.22 7.97 -15.50
N ALA A 230 16.07 8.36 -16.77
CA ALA A 230 16.92 7.82 -17.82
C ALA A 230 18.22 8.62 -17.88
N LEU A 231 19.33 7.93 -17.93
CA LEU A 231 20.63 8.54 -18.15
C LEU A 231 20.61 9.29 -19.48
N GLN A 232 20.63 10.61 -19.45
CA GLN A 232 20.94 11.42 -20.62
C GLN A 232 22.45 11.65 -20.66
N GLY A 233 23.10 10.99 -21.63
CA GLY A 233 24.41 11.38 -22.12
C GLY A 233 25.46 11.74 -21.08
N GLY A 234 25.88 10.84 -20.24
CA GLY A 234 27.24 10.73 -19.72
C GLY A 234 27.85 11.88 -18.91
N GLU A 235 27.15 12.96 -18.61
CA GLU A 235 27.76 14.13 -17.96
C GLU A 235 27.60 14.18 -16.43
N ARG A 236 26.81 13.28 -15.84
CA ARG A 236 26.81 13.06 -14.39
C ARG A 236 27.37 11.68 -14.10
N GLY A 237 28.42 11.62 -13.31
CA GLY A 237 28.89 10.42 -12.63
C GLY A 237 27.91 9.94 -11.53
N SER A 238 26.60 10.02 -11.78
CA SER A 238 25.56 9.57 -10.89
C SER A 238 24.82 8.39 -11.51
N GLU A 239 24.70 7.35 -10.73
CA GLU A 239 23.84 6.21 -11.03
C GLU A 239 22.40 6.67 -11.27
N PRO A 240 21.63 5.96 -12.12
CA PRO A 240 20.24 6.31 -12.39
C PRO A 240 19.39 6.20 -11.12
N ALA A 241 18.44 7.11 -10.97
CA ALA A 241 17.57 7.15 -9.80
C ALA A 241 16.12 6.80 -10.13
N VAL A 242 15.39 6.33 -9.13
CA VAL A 242 13.94 6.15 -9.15
C VAL A 242 13.30 7.02 -8.07
N TYR A 243 12.17 7.65 -8.42
CA TYR A 243 11.46 8.59 -7.57
C TYR A 243 10.01 8.15 -7.38
N PHE A 244 9.48 8.34 -6.18
CA PHE A 244 8.07 8.06 -5.86
C PHE A 244 7.64 8.85 -4.62
N GLY A 245 6.34 8.79 -4.35
CA GLY A 245 5.77 9.32 -3.11
C GLY A 245 4.95 8.26 -2.39
N ASP A 246 4.89 8.36 -1.07
CA ASP A 246 4.11 7.49 -0.22
C ASP A 246 2.82 8.14 0.30
N PHE A 247 2.03 7.35 1.00
CA PHE A 247 0.74 7.78 1.54
C PHE A 247 0.86 8.69 2.78
N ASN A 248 2.05 8.82 3.37
CA ASN A 248 2.36 9.76 4.45
C ASN A 248 2.92 11.11 3.94
N GLY A 249 2.91 11.32 2.62
CA GLY A 249 3.39 12.57 2.03
C GLY A 249 4.92 12.69 1.95
N HIS A 250 5.64 11.58 2.04
CA HIS A 250 7.08 11.58 1.82
C HIS A 250 7.42 11.32 0.36
N VAL A 251 8.46 12.01 -0.10
CA VAL A 251 9.03 11.88 -1.43
C VAL A 251 10.41 11.21 -1.30
N TYR A 252 10.67 10.24 -2.14
CA TYR A 252 11.90 9.43 -2.09
C TYR A 252 12.64 9.44 -3.41
N ALA A 253 13.96 9.39 -3.31
CA ALA A 253 14.83 8.96 -4.39
C ALA A 253 15.66 7.77 -3.94
N LEU A 254 15.70 6.73 -4.78
CA LEU A 254 16.56 5.57 -4.57
C LEU A 254 17.51 5.41 -5.77
N ASP A 255 18.67 4.86 -5.52
CA ASP A 255 19.54 4.32 -6.57
C ASP A 255 18.81 3.19 -7.30
N ALA A 256 18.67 3.29 -8.61
CA ALA A 256 17.88 2.34 -9.39
C ALA A 256 18.51 0.94 -9.47
N GLY A 257 19.84 0.85 -9.33
CA GLY A 257 20.57 -0.40 -9.39
C GLY A 257 20.54 -1.19 -8.10
N THR A 258 20.63 -0.49 -6.96
CA THR A 258 20.79 -1.10 -5.64
C THR A 258 19.58 -0.98 -4.73
N GLY A 259 18.67 -0.02 -4.99
CA GLY A 259 17.56 0.31 -4.10
C GLY A 259 18.00 1.12 -2.86
N SER A 260 19.25 1.57 -2.79
CA SER A 260 19.72 2.38 -1.67
C SER A 260 19.06 3.76 -1.65
N LEU A 261 18.69 4.22 -0.46
CA LEU A 261 18.12 5.56 -0.29
C LEU A 261 19.14 6.63 -0.63
N LEU A 262 18.81 7.50 -1.58
CA LEU A 262 19.60 8.68 -1.91
C LEU A 262 19.15 9.87 -1.07
N TRP A 263 17.84 10.14 -1.05
CA TRP A 263 17.25 11.13 -0.19
C TRP A 263 15.76 10.85 0.07
N LYS A 264 15.25 11.44 1.15
CA LYS A 264 13.84 11.46 1.55
C LYS A 264 13.47 12.87 1.98
N SER A 265 12.32 13.37 1.52
CA SER A 265 11.81 14.70 1.86
C SER A 265 10.32 14.66 2.20
N SER A 266 9.87 15.60 3.01
CA SER A 266 8.44 15.79 3.32
C SER A 266 7.82 16.80 2.35
N LEU A 267 6.61 16.50 1.88
CA LEU A 267 5.87 17.36 0.96
C LEU A 267 5.18 18.52 1.70
N GLU A 268 4.59 18.24 2.86
CA GLU A 268 3.80 19.18 3.65
C GLU A 268 3.71 18.68 5.10
N ASP A 269 3.51 19.59 6.06
CA ASP A 269 3.34 19.24 7.47
C ASP A 269 1.89 18.97 7.87
N HIS A 270 0.93 19.09 6.95
CA HIS A 270 -0.47 18.85 7.23
C HIS A 270 -0.73 17.36 7.49
N ALA A 271 -1.42 17.03 8.60
CA ALA A 271 -1.62 15.64 9.04
C ALA A 271 -2.31 14.73 8.03
N ASN A 272 -3.09 15.31 7.12
CA ASN A 272 -3.82 14.57 6.10
C ASN A 272 -3.16 14.60 4.71
N VAL A 273 -1.92 15.09 4.58
CA VAL A 273 -1.23 15.07 3.29
C VAL A 273 -0.94 13.65 2.84
N THR A 274 -1.12 13.39 1.55
CA THR A 274 -0.73 12.13 0.92
C THR A 274 -0.19 12.39 -0.49
N ILE A 275 0.52 11.39 -1.03
CA ILE A 275 0.92 11.38 -2.44
C ILE A 275 0.29 10.18 -3.11
N THR A 276 -0.67 10.42 -3.97
CA THR A 276 -1.36 9.38 -4.76
C THR A 276 -1.06 9.52 -6.25
N GLY A 277 -0.88 10.75 -6.72
CA GLY A 277 -0.46 11.04 -8.09
C GLY A 277 1.03 10.73 -8.29
N SER A 278 1.38 10.22 -9.46
CA SER A 278 2.78 9.90 -9.76
C SER A 278 3.58 11.17 -10.02
N PRO A 279 4.75 11.32 -9.39
CA PRO A 279 5.65 12.43 -9.67
C PRO A 279 6.04 12.49 -11.15
N LYS A 280 6.33 13.68 -11.65
CA LYS A 280 6.87 13.90 -13.01
C LYS A 280 8.28 14.47 -12.91
N LEU A 281 9.18 13.78 -13.58
CA LEU A 281 10.55 14.26 -13.75
C LEU A 281 10.66 15.05 -15.05
N HIS A 282 11.15 16.28 -14.95
CA HIS A 282 11.53 17.07 -16.11
C HIS A 282 12.81 17.87 -15.81
N LYS A 283 13.85 17.59 -16.57
CA LYS A 283 15.19 18.08 -16.29
C LYS A 283 15.64 17.64 -14.87
N GLU A 284 16.13 18.55 -14.07
CA GLU A 284 16.61 18.31 -12.69
C GLU A 284 15.53 18.58 -11.65
N ARG A 285 14.24 18.52 -12.03
CA ARG A 285 13.12 18.83 -11.14
C ARG A 285 12.11 17.70 -11.12
N LEU A 286 11.75 17.31 -9.92
CA LEU A 286 10.68 16.35 -9.67
C LEU A 286 9.44 17.12 -9.21
N TYR A 287 8.38 17.06 -10.01
CA TYR A 287 7.09 17.70 -9.70
C TYR A 287 6.16 16.71 -9.03
N VAL A 288 5.77 16.99 -7.81
CA VAL A 288 5.01 16.08 -6.94
C VAL A 288 3.63 16.67 -6.66
N PRO A 289 2.54 15.98 -7.04
CA PRO A 289 1.19 16.44 -6.73
C PRO A 289 0.83 16.16 -5.27
N MET A 290 0.06 17.08 -4.67
CA MET A 290 -0.40 17.00 -3.29
C MET A 290 -1.85 16.55 -3.24
N SER A 291 -2.12 15.40 -2.66
CA SER A 291 -3.44 14.88 -2.33
C SER A 291 -3.65 14.78 -0.81
N SER A 292 -4.85 14.43 -0.38
CA SER A 292 -5.20 14.46 1.04
C SER A 292 -6.20 13.38 1.43
N THR A 293 -6.11 12.91 2.65
CA THR A 293 -7.13 12.10 3.33
C THR A 293 -8.11 12.93 4.16
N GLU A 294 -8.06 14.26 4.10
CA GLU A 294 -8.93 15.13 4.91
C GLU A 294 -10.43 14.88 4.69
N TRP A 295 -10.81 14.39 3.50
CA TRP A 295 -12.17 13.95 3.22
C TRP A 295 -12.65 12.84 4.17
N ALA A 296 -11.74 11.96 4.63
CA ALA A 296 -12.04 10.93 5.62
C ALA A 296 -12.13 11.54 7.03
N SER A 297 -11.20 12.42 7.37
CA SER A 297 -11.23 13.18 8.63
C SER A 297 -12.49 14.03 8.76
N ALA A 298 -13.00 14.57 7.65
CA ALA A 298 -14.26 15.34 7.61
C ALA A 298 -15.50 14.51 7.97
N ALA A 299 -15.42 13.19 7.95
CA ALA A 299 -16.49 12.31 8.42
C ALA A 299 -16.55 12.19 9.95
N ILE A 300 -15.52 12.65 10.65
CA ILE A 300 -15.46 12.65 12.11
C ILE A 300 -16.33 13.82 12.62
N PRO A 301 -17.29 13.56 13.52
CA PRO A 301 -18.24 14.58 13.98
C PRO A 301 -17.59 15.87 14.50
N ASP A 302 -16.53 15.74 15.30
CA ASP A 302 -15.90 16.87 15.97
C ASP A 302 -14.66 17.41 15.23
N TYR A 303 -14.39 16.91 14.02
CA TYR A 303 -13.27 17.40 13.21
C TYR A 303 -13.56 18.80 12.67
N GLU A 304 -12.69 19.75 12.99
CA GLU A 304 -12.75 21.09 12.43
C GLU A 304 -12.29 21.06 10.97
N CYS A 305 -13.23 21.11 10.05
CA CYS A 305 -12.97 20.92 8.63
C CYS A 305 -13.18 22.22 7.85
N CYS A 306 -12.42 22.50 6.81
CA CYS A 306 -11.25 21.75 6.32
C CYS A 306 -10.10 22.76 6.13
N THR A 307 -8.87 22.29 6.29
CA THR A 307 -7.70 23.19 6.25
C THR A 307 -6.66 22.79 5.21
N PHE A 308 -6.77 21.61 4.62
CA PHE A 308 -5.85 21.17 3.58
C PHE A 308 -6.07 21.95 2.28
N ARG A 309 -4.96 22.33 1.65
CA ARG A 309 -4.95 22.89 0.29
C ARG A 309 -4.14 22.00 -0.63
N GLY A 310 -4.75 21.51 -1.71
CA GLY A 310 -4.06 20.81 -2.78
C GLY A 310 -2.99 21.67 -3.44
N GLY A 311 -2.13 21.05 -4.22
CA GLY A 311 -1.07 21.77 -4.91
C GLY A 311 -0.07 20.89 -5.62
N ILE A 312 1.01 21.50 -6.07
CA ILE A 312 2.20 20.84 -6.61
C ILE A 312 3.43 21.43 -5.96
N ALA A 313 4.37 20.57 -5.57
CA ALA A 313 5.71 20.97 -5.16
C ALA A 313 6.75 20.53 -6.19
N ALA A 314 7.82 21.27 -6.32
CA ALA A 314 8.99 20.90 -7.10
C ALA A 314 10.18 20.66 -6.19
N PHE A 315 10.87 19.55 -6.41
CA PHE A 315 12.07 19.15 -5.68
C PHE A 315 13.26 19.10 -6.62
N ASP A 316 14.43 19.44 -6.10
CA ASP A 316 15.70 19.20 -6.77
C ASP A 316 15.98 17.69 -6.74
N THR A 317 16.33 17.10 -7.88
CA THR A 317 16.57 15.65 -7.97
C THR A 317 17.87 15.20 -7.34
N ALA A 318 18.82 16.13 -7.13
CA ALA A 318 20.13 15.78 -6.61
C ALA A 318 20.11 15.55 -5.08
N ASP A 319 19.35 16.36 -4.34
CA ASP A 319 19.37 16.36 -2.88
C ASP A 319 17.97 16.32 -2.22
N GLY A 320 16.90 16.33 -3.01
CA GLY A 320 15.53 16.31 -2.51
C GLY A 320 15.06 17.61 -1.87
N ARG A 321 15.81 18.70 -2.03
CA ARG A 321 15.43 20.01 -1.51
C ARG A 321 14.20 20.55 -2.25
N MET A 322 13.17 20.94 -1.52
CA MET A 322 12.02 21.61 -2.10
C MET A 322 12.43 22.96 -2.68
N LEU A 323 12.22 23.14 -3.98
CA LEU A 323 12.52 24.36 -4.72
C LEU A 323 11.39 25.38 -4.57
N TRP A 324 10.16 24.90 -4.70
CA TRP A 324 8.95 25.69 -4.50
C TRP A 324 7.74 24.76 -4.28
N LYS A 325 6.68 25.34 -3.71
CA LYS A 325 5.36 24.74 -3.56
C LYS A 325 4.30 25.76 -3.99
N SER A 326 3.30 25.31 -4.74
CA SER A 326 2.19 26.13 -5.19
C SER A 326 0.87 25.43 -4.89
N HIS A 327 0.03 26.12 -4.11
CA HIS A 327 -1.30 25.63 -3.77
C HIS A 327 -2.30 25.93 -4.90
N THR A 328 -3.26 25.02 -5.09
CA THR A 328 -4.40 25.20 -6.02
C THR A 328 -5.36 26.28 -5.55
N ILE A 329 -5.44 26.49 -4.24
CA ILE A 329 -6.16 27.60 -3.60
C ILE A 329 -5.12 28.49 -2.96
N ALA A 330 -4.99 29.73 -3.45
CA ALA A 330 -3.95 30.66 -2.99
C ALA A 330 -4.19 31.15 -1.57
N GLU A 331 -5.45 31.36 -1.19
CA GLU A 331 -5.84 31.84 0.13
C GLU A 331 -5.68 30.75 1.19
N GLU A 332 -5.24 31.15 2.39
CA GLU A 332 -5.19 30.26 3.54
C GLU A 332 -6.55 30.06 4.17
N PRO A 333 -6.89 28.81 4.61
CA PRO A 333 -8.13 28.53 5.30
C PRO A 333 -8.25 29.36 6.58
N LYS A 334 -9.46 29.89 6.82
CA LYS A 334 -9.83 30.64 8.03
C LYS A 334 -11.14 30.11 8.57
N PRO A 335 -11.39 30.24 9.90
CA PRO A 335 -12.70 29.93 10.45
C PRO A 335 -13.79 30.72 9.73
N THR A 336 -14.84 30.04 9.28
CA THR A 336 -15.97 30.70 8.59
C THR A 336 -16.94 31.41 9.53
N GLY A 337 -16.78 31.18 10.85
CA GLY A 337 -17.73 31.62 11.86
C GLY A 337 -18.98 30.74 11.98
N THR A 338 -19.09 29.67 11.18
CA THR A 338 -20.14 28.68 11.23
C THR A 338 -19.65 27.35 11.82
N LYS A 339 -20.61 26.49 12.18
CA LYS A 339 -20.35 25.16 12.71
C LYS A 339 -21.09 24.12 11.87
N ASN A 340 -20.55 22.90 11.85
CA ASN A 340 -21.25 21.76 11.26
C ASN A 340 -22.43 21.30 12.16
N SER A 341 -23.17 20.27 11.74
CA SER A 341 -24.34 19.74 12.47
C SER A 341 -24.00 19.17 13.86
N THR A 342 -22.74 18.88 14.13
CA THR A 342 -22.25 18.32 15.39
C THR A 342 -21.57 19.37 16.29
N GLY A 343 -21.43 20.63 15.80
CA GLY A 343 -20.92 21.76 16.58
C GLY A 343 -19.45 22.08 16.32
N ALA A 344 -18.73 21.31 15.48
CA ALA A 344 -17.34 21.61 15.13
C ALA A 344 -17.23 22.82 14.20
N ALA A 345 -16.17 23.60 14.33
CA ALA A 345 -15.90 24.77 13.51
C ALA A 345 -15.63 24.39 12.05
N THR A 346 -16.13 25.23 11.13
CA THR A 346 -15.85 25.06 9.70
C THR A 346 -14.82 26.06 9.22
N TRP A 347 -13.97 25.64 8.28
CA TRP A 347 -12.85 26.40 7.74
C TRP A 347 -12.94 26.47 6.21
N ALA A 348 -12.58 27.61 5.63
CA ALA A 348 -12.55 27.81 4.19
C ALA A 348 -11.62 28.99 3.80
N PRO A 349 -11.12 29.04 2.57
CA PRO A 349 -11.24 28.00 1.52
C PRO A 349 -10.27 26.86 1.73
N ALA A 350 -10.67 25.64 1.38
CA ALA A 350 -9.82 24.44 1.54
C ALA A 350 -10.14 23.41 0.43
N GLY A 351 -9.28 22.41 0.27
CA GLY A 351 -9.51 21.31 -0.67
C GLY A 351 -8.72 21.45 -1.97
N ALA A 352 -9.37 21.12 -3.09
CA ALA A 352 -8.78 21.05 -4.43
C ALA A 352 -7.46 20.24 -4.50
N PRO A 353 -7.42 19.01 -3.92
CA PRO A 353 -6.26 18.15 -3.99
C PRO A 353 -5.99 17.69 -5.42
N ILE A 354 -4.73 17.36 -5.72
CA ILE A 354 -4.33 16.81 -7.01
C ILE A 354 -4.05 15.33 -6.84
N TRP A 355 -4.97 14.51 -7.34
CA TRP A 355 -4.90 13.04 -7.22
C TRP A 355 -4.13 12.37 -8.35
N GLY A 356 -4.05 13.02 -9.49
CA GLY A 356 -3.45 12.49 -10.70
C GLY A 356 -2.03 12.97 -10.94
N SER A 357 -1.35 12.31 -11.88
CA SER A 357 -0.03 12.74 -12.33
C SER A 357 -0.13 14.00 -13.19
N PRO A 358 0.69 15.04 -12.95
CA PRO A 358 0.65 16.26 -13.74
C PRO A 358 1.16 16.03 -15.17
N THR A 359 0.73 16.87 -16.09
CA THR A 359 1.21 16.94 -17.49
C THR A 359 2.12 18.14 -17.66
N ILE A 360 3.24 17.96 -18.35
CA ILE A 360 4.21 19.02 -18.62
C ILE A 360 4.17 19.40 -20.10
N ASP A 361 3.88 20.65 -20.38
CA ASP A 361 4.01 21.28 -21.71
C ASP A 361 5.35 22.02 -21.79
N GLU A 362 6.36 21.37 -22.34
CA GLU A 362 7.70 21.93 -22.48
C GLU A 362 7.75 23.18 -23.35
N LYS A 363 6.88 23.24 -24.38
CA LYS A 363 6.86 24.35 -25.34
C LYS A 363 6.37 25.63 -24.71
N ARG A 364 5.37 25.52 -23.78
CA ARG A 364 4.79 26.66 -23.09
C ARG A 364 5.38 26.86 -21.70
N ASN A 365 6.24 25.96 -21.24
CA ASN A 365 6.79 25.92 -19.89
C ASN A 365 5.68 25.93 -18.81
N LEU A 366 4.66 25.10 -19.02
CA LEU A 366 3.49 25.00 -18.14
C LEU A 366 3.31 23.57 -17.60
N ILE A 367 2.74 23.49 -16.40
CA ILE A 367 2.29 22.25 -15.77
C ILE A 367 0.77 22.31 -15.68
N TYR A 368 0.10 21.26 -16.14
CA TYR A 368 -1.33 21.08 -16.03
C TYR A 368 -1.64 19.94 -15.06
N ALA A 369 -2.58 20.17 -14.16
CA ALA A 369 -3.08 19.16 -13.25
C ALA A 369 -4.59 19.34 -13.03
N GLY A 370 -5.31 18.22 -12.93
CA GLY A 370 -6.70 18.21 -12.54
C GLY A 370 -6.82 18.20 -11.02
N THR A 371 -7.78 18.95 -10.49
CA THR A 371 -8.12 18.94 -9.05
C THR A 371 -9.36 18.10 -8.80
N GLY A 372 -9.49 17.53 -7.61
CA GLY A 372 -10.65 16.75 -7.15
C GLY A 372 -11.49 17.50 -6.16
#